data_644647d58d7843e6e30be37296cab246
#
_entry.id   644647d58d7843e6e30be37296cab246
#
_cell.length_a   1.000
_cell.length_b   1.000
_cell.length_c   1.000
_cell.angle_alpha   90.00
_cell.angle_beta   90.00
_cell.angle_gamma   90.00
#
_symmetry.space_group_name_H-M   'P 1'
#
loop_
_entity.id
_entity.type
_entity.pdbx_description
1 polymer ?
#
loop_
_entity_poly.entity_id
_entity_poly.type
_entity_poly.pdbx_seq_one_letter_code
_entity_poly.pdbx_strand_id
1 'polypeptide(L)'
;MGQKVHPIGMRIGVIRDWDSKWYAEKEYADFLHEDLRIRDFIAKRLADASVSRVEIERAANRVNITIHTAKPGMVIGKGGSEVEALRKSLNELTGKRVHINIVEIKRADLDAKLVAENIARQLEGRVSFRRAQKQAIQRTMRAGAKGIKTQVSGRLGGADIARAEHYSEGTVPLHTLRADIDYAWEEADTTYGKLGVKVWIYRGEVLPTKKNNVEGGK
;
A
#
# COMPACT_ATOMS: atom_id res chain seq x y z
N MET A 1 -22.27 15.59 -5.02
CA MET A 1 -20.81 15.55 -5.16
C MET A 1 -20.44 14.40 -6.10
N GLY A 2 -19.59 14.63 -7.10
CA GLY A 2 -19.22 13.60 -8.07
C GLY A 2 -18.34 12.50 -7.49
N GLN A 3 -18.32 11.36 -8.15
CA GLN A 3 -17.43 10.24 -7.89
C GLN A 3 -15.98 10.67 -8.12
N LYS A 4 -15.06 10.17 -7.29
CA LYS A 4 -13.62 10.44 -7.43
C LYS A 4 -12.91 9.20 -7.93
N VAL A 5 -12.05 9.36 -8.93
CA VAL A 5 -11.25 8.27 -9.48
C VAL A 5 -10.18 7.86 -8.47
N HIS A 6 -9.84 6.57 -8.44
CA HIS A 6 -8.76 6.06 -7.62
C HIS A 6 -7.41 6.65 -8.05
N PRO A 7 -6.66 7.32 -7.16
CA PRO A 7 -5.46 8.07 -7.56
C PRO A 7 -4.37 7.19 -8.19
N ILE A 8 -4.19 5.97 -7.69
CA ILE A 8 -3.20 5.01 -8.24
C ILE A 8 -3.67 4.53 -9.60
N GLY A 9 -4.94 4.10 -9.73
CA GLY A 9 -5.48 3.60 -11.00
C GLY A 9 -5.40 4.64 -12.14
N MET A 10 -5.63 5.92 -11.82
CA MET A 10 -5.50 7.01 -12.79
C MET A 10 -4.07 7.20 -13.32
N ARG A 11 -3.05 6.75 -12.58
CA ARG A 11 -1.63 6.96 -12.88
C ARG A 11 -0.90 5.71 -13.39
N ILE A 12 -1.62 4.60 -13.50
CA ILE A 12 -1.07 3.36 -14.11
C ILE A 12 -0.76 3.63 -15.59
N GLY A 13 0.42 3.22 -16.01
CA GLY A 13 0.92 3.47 -17.37
C GLY A 13 1.50 4.87 -17.60
N VAL A 14 1.40 5.80 -16.62
CA VAL A 14 2.00 7.14 -16.69
C VAL A 14 3.23 7.23 -15.79
N ILE A 15 3.05 7.05 -14.47
CA ILE A 15 4.13 7.11 -13.49
C ILE A 15 4.22 5.87 -12.60
N ARG A 16 3.22 5.01 -12.62
CA ARG A 16 3.16 3.74 -11.87
C ARG A 16 2.92 2.58 -12.81
N ASP A 17 3.40 1.43 -12.41
CA ASP A 17 3.15 0.14 -13.04
C ASP A 17 2.17 -0.69 -12.20
N TRP A 18 1.72 -1.81 -12.73
CA TRP A 18 0.86 -2.78 -12.05
C TRP A 18 1.62 -3.50 -10.92
N ASP A 19 0.91 -3.83 -9.85
CA ASP A 19 1.47 -4.64 -8.76
C ASP A 19 1.54 -6.13 -9.14
N SER A 20 0.71 -6.59 -10.06
CA SER A 20 0.77 -7.94 -10.65
C SER A 20 1.24 -7.84 -12.09
N LYS A 21 2.43 -8.40 -12.38
CA LYS A 21 3.11 -8.30 -13.69
C LYS A 21 3.08 -9.65 -14.37
N TRP A 22 2.00 -9.92 -15.10
CA TRP A 22 1.83 -11.13 -15.92
C TRP A 22 0.76 -10.89 -16.99
N TYR A 23 0.77 -11.72 -18.00
CA TYR A 23 -0.23 -11.75 -19.07
C TYR A 23 -0.77 -13.15 -19.22
N ALA A 24 -2.09 -13.30 -19.32
CA ALA A 24 -2.77 -14.56 -19.62
C ALA A 24 -4.08 -14.27 -20.35
N GLU A 25 -4.45 -15.15 -21.27
CA GLU A 25 -5.73 -15.07 -21.99
C GLU A 25 -6.76 -16.03 -21.37
N LYS A 26 -6.51 -17.34 -21.45
CA LYS A 26 -7.44 -18.38 -20.99
C LYS A 26 -7.40 -18.59 -19.48
N GLU A 27 -6.22 -18.48 -18.87
CA GLU A 27 -5.97 -18.74 -17.46
C GLU A 27 -6.05 -17.47 -16.57
N TYR A 28 -6.60 -16.37 -17.14
CA TYR A 28 -6.66 -15.08 -16.45
C TYR A 28 -7.39 -15.16 -15.09
N ALA A 29 -8.55 -15.82 -15.06
CA ALA A 29 -9.35 -15.94 -13.84
C ALA A 29 -8.61 -16.73 -12.76
N ASP A 30 -7.96 -17.84 -13.13
CA ASP A 30 -7.23 -18.69 -12.19
C ASP A 30 -6.04 -17.95 -11.59
N PHE A 31 -5.25 -17.22 -12.41
CA PHE A 31 -4.12 -16.43 -11.93
C PHE A 31 -4.56 -15.28 -11.04
N LEU A 32 -5.68 -14.62 -11.37
CA LEU A 32 -6.22 -13.55 -10.54
C LEU A 32 -6.66 -14.07 -9.16
N HIS A 33 -7.39 -15.19 -9.12
CA HIS A 33 -7.80 -15.80 -7.86
C HIS A 33 -6.63 -16.30 -7.03
N GLU A 34 -5.61 -16.85 -7.67
CA GLU A 34 -4.38 -17.27 -7.01
C GLU A 34 -3.64 -16.06 -6.41
N ASP A 35 -3.53 -14.93 -7.15
CA ASP A 35 -2.92 -13.70 -6.64
C ASP A 35 -3.67 -13.13 -5.43
N LEU A 36 -5.00 -13.13 -5.47
CA LEU A 36 -5.82 -12.69 -4.33
C LEU A 36 -5.56 -13.56 -3.10
N ARG A 37 -5.54 -14.89 -3.25
CA ARG A 37 -5.24 -15.82 -2.15
C ARG A 37 -3.83 -15.59 -1.58
N ILE A 38 -2.84 -15.34 -2.44
CA ILE A 38 -1.47 -15.03 -2.01
C ILE A 38 -1.47 -13.73 -1.18
N ARG A 39 -2.12 -12.67 -1.66
CA ARG A 39 -2.19 -11.38 -0.96
C ARG A 39 -2.88 -11.51 0.39
N ASP A 40 -4.00 -12.19 0.45
CA ASP A 40 -4.74 -12.44 1.70
C ASP A 40 -3.94 -13.26 2.70
N PHE A 41 -3.23 -14.30 2.22
CA PHE A 41 -2.38 -15.12 3.06
C PHE A 41 -1.23 -14.31 3.66
N ILE A 42 -0.54 -13.50 2.82
CA ILE A 42 0.55 -12.62 3.27
C ILE A 42 0.04 -11.58 4.26
N ALA A 43 -1.11 -10.94 3.99
CA ALA A 43 -1.69 -9.93 4.87
C ALA A 43 -2.02 -10.51 6.27
N LYS A 44 -2.58 -11.73 6.33
CA LYS A 44 -2.90 -12.40 7.59
C LYS A 44 -1.65 -12.85 8.35
N ARG A 45 -0.66 -13.42 7.65
CA ARG A 45 0.55 -13.96 8.28
C ARG A 45 1.49 -12.86 8.76
N LEU A 46 1.56 -11.74 8.04
CA LEU A 46 2.48 -10.64 8.27
C LEU A 46 1.80 -9.36 8.79
N ALA A 47 0.68 -9.49 9.50
CA ALA A 47 -0.08 -8.35 10.01
C ALA A 47 0.77 -7.38 10.86
N ASP A 48 1.74 -7.89 11.64
CA ASP A 48 2.62 -7.09 12.50
C ASP A 48 3.86 -6.53 11.78
N ALA A 49 4.15 -7.04 10.58
CA ALA A 49 5.35 -6.68 9.84
C ALA A 49 5.23 -5.34 9.07
N SER A 50 4.08 -4.66 9.14
CA SER A 50 3.82 -3.39 8.44
C SER A 50 4.15 -3.49 6.94
N VAL A 51 3.42 -4.39 6.24
CA VAL A 51 3.55 -4.62 4.81
C VAL A 51 2.79 -3.53 4.05
N SER A 52 3.49 -2.81 3.16
CA SER A 52 2.88 -1.77 2.33
C SER A 52 2.21 -2.35 1.09
N ARG A 53 2.97 -3.08 0.28
CA ARG A 53 2.47 -3.68 -0.96
C ARG A 53 3.17 -4.99 -1.27
N VAL A 54 2.50 -5.80 -2.09
CA VAL A 54 3.01 -7.09 -2.57
C VAL A 54 2.97 -7.06 -4.09
N GLU A 55 4.14 -7.12 -4.73
CA GLU A 55 4.25 -7.25 -6.18
C GLU A 55 4.39 -8.73 -6.54
N ILE A 56 3.68 -9.15 -7.59
CA ILE A 56 3.67 -10.55 -8.03
C ILE A 56 4.05 -10.60 -9.51
N GLU A 57 5.12 -11.31 -9.81
CA GLU A 57 5.58 -11.56 -11.18
C GLU A 57 5.45 -13.06 -11.47
N ARG A 58 4.86 -13.40 -12.61
CA ARG A 58 4.69 -14.80 -13.02
C ARG A 58 5.55 -15.13 -14.23
N ALA A 59 6.29 -16.20 -14.12
CA ALA A 59 6.89 -16.91 -15.23
C ALA A 59 6.24 -18.32 -15.31
N ALA A 60 6.43 -19.06 -16.38
CA ALA A 60 5.68 -20.30 -16.65
C ALA A 60 5.48 -21.23 -15.43
N ASN A 61 6.55 -21.59 -14.68
CA ASN A 61 6.50 -22.46 -13.51
C ASN A 61 7.03 -21.81 -12.22
N ARG A 62 7.16 -20.49 -12.20
CA ARG A 62 7.74 -19.75 -11.08
C ARG A 62 6.91 -18.50 -10.79
N VAL A 63 6.70 -18.25 -9.51
CA VAL A 63 6.05 -17.02 -9.02
C VAL A 63 7.06 -16.27 -8.18
N ASN A 64 7.41 -15.05 -8.58
CA ASN A 64 8.25 -14.16 -7.80
C ASN A 64 7.35 -13.19 -7.04
N ILE A 65 7.48 -13.17 -5.73
CA ILE A 65 6.72 -12.31 -4.84
C ILE A 65 7.68 -11.31 -4.19
N THR A 66 7.47 -10.03 -4.43
CA THR A 66 8.25 -8.98 -3.80
C THR A 66 7.41 -8.30 -2.73
N ILE A 67 7.84 -8.41 -1.47
CA ILE A 67 7.15 -7.85 -0.31
C ILE A 67 7.85 -6.56 0.11
N HIS A 68 7.13 -5.45 0.04
CA HIS A 68 7.60 -4.15 0.53
C HIS A 68 7.16 -3.97 1.98
N THR A 69 8.10 -3.87 2.90
CA THR A 69 7.84 -3.78 4.34
C THR A 69 8.71 -2.73 5.02
N ALA A 70 8.20 -2.12 6.10
CA ALA A 70 9.00 -1.25 6.96
C ALA A 70 9.81 -2.02 8.02
N LYS A 71 9.48 -3.32 8.26
CA LYS A 71 10.13 -4.15 9.27
C LYS A 71 10.64 -5.46 8.66
N PRO A 72 11.66 -5.43 7.81
CA PRO A 72 12.15 -6.62 7.11
C PRO A 72 12.61 -7.73 8.07
N GLY A 73 13.15 -7.39 9.22
CA GLY A 73 13.57 -8.35 10.23
C GLY A 73 12.47 -9.27 10.74
N MET A 74 11.22 -8.79 10.83
CA MET A 74 10.07 -9.61 11.22
C MET A 74 9.67 -10.60 10.13
N VAL A 75 9.81 -10.22 8.87
CA VAL A 75 9.50 -11.08 7.72
C VAL A 75 10.57 -12.15 7.53
N ILE A 76 11.84 -11.80 7.74
CA ILE A 76 12.98 -12.71 7.58
C ILE A 76 13.01 -13.71 8.74
N GLY A 77 12.79 -13.24 9.97
CA GLY A 77 12.92 -14.06 11.18
C GLY A 77 14.37 -14.37 11.55
N LYS A 78 14.55 -15.14 12.62
CA LYS A 78 15.88 -15.56 13.08
C LYS A 78 16.48 -16.56 12.08
N GLY A 79 17.61 -16.20 11.48
CA GLY A 79 18.30 -17.04 10.51
C GLY A 79 17.49 -17.37 9.23
N GLY A 80 16.46 -16.58 8.90
CA GLY A 80 15.62 -16.83 7.72
C GLY A 80 14.50 -17.84 7.91
N SER A 81 14.24 -18.29 9.13
CA SER A 81 13.24 -19.33 9.42
C SER A 81 11.82 -18.95 9.00
N GLU A 82 11.40 -17.69 9.23
CA GLU A 82 10.06 -17.22 8.90
C GLU A 82 9.83 -17.12 7.37
N VAL A 83 10.83 -16.65 6.64
CA VAL A 83 10.76 -16.58 5.17
C VAL A 83 10.71 -17.99 4.56
N GLU A 84 11.48 -18.94 5.11
CA GLU A 84 11.43 -20.34 4.66
C GLU A 84 10.08 -20.99 4.93
N ALA A 85 9.51 -20.77 6.12
CA ALA A 85 8.16 -21.24 6.46
C ALA A 85 7.09 -20.60 5.55
N LEU A 86 7.19 -19.29 5.31
CA LEU A 86 6.29 -18.58 4.41
C LEU A 86 6.39 -19.12 2.99
N ARG A 87 7.60 -19.37 2.48
CA ARG A 87 7.84 -19.94 1.16
C ARG A 87 7.23 -21.34 1.02
N LYS A 88 7.39 -22.20 2.02
CA LYS A 88 6.78 -23.54 2.02
C LYS A 88 5.26 -23.47 1.93
N SER A 89 4.63 -22.67 2.79
CA SER A 89 3.16 -22.50 2.79
C SER A 89 2.64 -21.93 1.47
N LEU A 90 3.37 -20.98 0.86
CA LEU A 90 2.99 -20.42 -0.45
C LEU A 90 3.20 -21.42 -1.59
N ASN A 91 4.24 -22.27 -1.56
CA ASN A 91 4.41 -23.37 -2.51
C ASN A 91 3.26 -24.37 -2.44
N GLU A 92 2.82 -24.72 -1.23
CA GLU A 92 1.67 -25.61 -1.02
C GLU A 92 0.36 -25.00 -1.53
N LEU A 93 0.18 -23.69 -1.33
CA LEU A 93 -1.02 -22.97 -1.75
C LEU A 93 -1.12 -22.81 -3.27
N THR A 94 0.02 -22.59 -3.95
CA THR A 94 0.06 -22.31 -5.40
C THR A 94 0.40 -23.54 -6.24
N GLY A 95 0.98 -24.58 -5.66
CA GLY A 95 1.52 -25.75 -6.39
C GLY A 95 2.71 -25.41 -7.31
N LYS A 96 3.27 -24.20 -7.22
CA LYS A 96 4.36 -23.70 -8.05
C LYS A 96 5.57 -23.34 -7.21
N ARG A 97 6.72 -23.16 -7.84
CA ARG A 97 7.91 -22.66 -7.14
C ARG A 97 7.78 -21.18 -6.85
N VAL A 98 7.70 -20.80 -5.58
CA VAL A 98 7.64 -19.42 -5.14
C VAL A 98 9.03 -18.94 -4.73
N HIS A 99 9.40 -17.75 -5.21
CA HIS A 99 10.57 -17.00 -4.77
C HIS A 99 10.10 -15.72 -4.07
N ILE A 100 10.66 -15.44 -2.89
CA ILE A 100 10.27 -14.28 -2.08
C ILE A 100 11.44 -13.31 -2.04
N ASN A 101 11.20 -12.08 -2.48
CA ASN A 101 12.09 -10.94 -2.33
C ASN A 101 11.52 -10.01 -1.27
N ILE A 102 12.38 -9.46 -0.41
CA ILE A 102 11.98 -8.51 0.62
C ILE A 102 12.67 -7.18 0.35
N VAL A 103 11.85 -6.14 0.22
CA VAL A 103 12.33 -4.78 -0.02
C VAL A 103 11.98 -3.92 1.19
N GLU A 104 12.99 -3.28 1.77
CA GLU A 104 12.82 -2.39 2.90
C GLU A 104 12.30 -1.02 2.47
N ILE A 105 11.28 -0.52 3.16
CA ILE A 105 10.78 0.84 3.04
C ILE A 105 11.50 1.72 4.05
N LYS A 106 12.50 2.48 3.59
CA LYS A 106 13.33 3.35 4.46
C LYS A 106 12.55 4.48 5.14
N ARG A 107 11.47 4.98 4.50
CA ARG A 107 10.66 6.11 4.99
C ARG A 107 9.19 5.69 5.10
N ALA A 108 8.85 5.02 6.19
CA ALA A 108 7.48 4.55 6.44
C ALA A 108 6.43 5.68 6.47
N ASP A 109 6.81 6.87 6.95
CA ASP A 109 5.91 8.03 7.03
C ASP A 109 5.58 8.65 5.65
N LEU A 110 6.24 8.25 4.56
CA LEU A 110 5.93 8.63 3.17
C LEU A 110 5.13 7.58 2.41
N ASP A 111 4.76 6.49 3.06
CA ASP A 111 3.96 5.41 2.49
C ASP A 111 2.52 5.51 2.99
N ALA A 112 1.57 5.67 2.07
CA ALA A 112 0.17 5.90 2.42
C ALA A 112 -0.46 4.71 3.17
N LYS A 113 -0.08 3.47 2.81
CA LYS A 113 -0.59 2.26 3.45
C LYS A 113 -0.18 2.18 4.91
N LEU A 114 1.11 2.40 5.19
CA LEU A 114 1.67 2.36 6.53
C LEU A 114 1.13 3.47 7.43
N VAL A 115 0.93 4.67 6.86
CA VAL A 115 0.31 5.78 7.58
C VAL A 115 -1.16 5.51 7.88
N ALA A 116 -1.91 4.94 6.93
CA ALA A 116 -3.32 4.57 7.13
C ALA A 116 -3.47 3.50 8.22
N GLU A 117 -2.63 2.46 8.18
CA GLU A 117 -2.58 1.40 9.19
C GLU A 117 -2.24 1.94 10.58
N ASN A 118 -1.29 2.86 10.67
CA ASN A 118 -0.94 3.51 11.95
C ASN A 118 -2.13 4.30 12.52
N ILE A 119 -2.85 5.05 11.68
CA ILE A 119 -4.07 5.75 12.11
C ILE A 119 -5.13 4.74 12.58
N ALA A 120 -5.37 3.66 11.81
CA ALA A 120 -6.34 2.62 12.14
C ALA A 120 -6.04 1.97 13.50
N ARG A 121 -4.80 1.54 13.73
CA ARG A 121 -4.36 0.98 15.02
C ARG A 121 -4.53 1.95 16.20
N GLN A 122 -4.28 3.25 15.99
CA GLN A 122 -4.52 4.26 17.02
C GLN A 122 -6.02 4.41 17.33
N LEU A 123 -6.90 4.31 16.33
CA LEU A 123 -8.35 4.36 16.52
C LEU A 123 -8.87 3.13 17.29
N GLU A 124 -8.36 1.94 16.99
CA GLU A 124 -8.61 0.70 17.73
C GLU A 124 -8.15 0.82 19.20
N GLY A 125 -7.00 1.48 19.41
CA GLY A 125 -6.47 1.83 20.73
C GLY A 125 -7.22 2.97 21.42
N ARG A 126 -8.42 3.37 20.93
CA ARG A 126 -9.28 4.43 21.49
C ARG A 126 -8.64 5.82 21.58
N VAL A 127 -7.65 6.10 20.73
CA VAL A 127 -7.10 7.45 20.58
C VAL A 127 -8.11 8.32 19.84
N SER A 128 -8.23 9.59 20.24
CA SER A 128 -9.09 10.53 19.52
C SER A 128 -8.70 10.63 18.05
N PHE A 129 -9.67 10.47 17.14
CA PHE A 129 -9.46 10.50 15.69
C PHE A 129 -8.83 11.82 15.21
N ARG A 130 -9.12 12.94 15.90
CA ARG A 130 -8.51 14.25 15.59
C ARG A 130 -7.02 14.24 15.92
N ARG A 131 -6.64 13.67 17.07
CA ARG A 131 -5.24 13.57 17.49
C ARG A 131 -4.46 12.63 16.57
N ALA A 132 -5.02 11.46 16.27
CA ALA A 132 -4.39 10.48 15.37
C ALA A 132 -4.10 11.07 13.99
N GLN A 133 -5.09 11.73 13.35
CA GLN A 133 -4.91 12.36 12.05
C GLN A 133 -3.87 13.49 12.08
N LYS A 134 -3.96 14.42 13.06
CA LYS A 134 -3.01 15.54 13.17
C LYS A 134 -1.57 15.05 13.38
N GLN A 135 -1.39 14.02 14.22
CA GLN A 135 -0.08 13.43 14.48
C GLN A 135 0.51 12.77 13.22
N ALA A 136 -0.32 12.03 12.46
CA ALA A 136 0.09 11.42 11.21
C ALA A 136 0.50 12.48 10.19
N ILE A 137 -0.30 13.53 10.00
CA ILE A 137 0.00 14.65 9.10
C ILE A 137 1.34 15.30 9.46
N GLN A 138 1.55 15.62 10.73
CA GLN A 138 2.78 16.25 11.18
C GLN A 138 4.02 15.38 10.93
N ARG A 139 3.92 14.05 11.14
CA ARG A 139 5.03 13.12 10.86
C ARG A 139 5.34 13.06 9.37
N THR A 140 4.32 12.91 8.53
CA THR A 140 4.48 12.84 7.08
C THR A 140 5.05 14.13 6.49
N MET A 141 4.62 15.30 6.96
CA MET A 141 5.19 16.58 6.53
C MET A 141 6.65 16.73 6.97
N ARG A 142 7.02 16.30 8.17
CA ARG A 142 8.42 16.26 8.64
C ARG A 142 9.29 15.29 7.83
N ALA A 143 8.71 14.18 7.34
CA ALA A 143 9.41 13.24 6.48
C ALA A 143 9.68 13.77 5.07
N GLY A 144 9.12 14.94 4.71
CA GLY A 144 9.37 15.64 3.45
C GLY A 144 8.29 15.46 2.39
N ALA A 145 7.07 15.10 2.76
CA ALA A 145 5.93 15.15 1.84
C ALA A 145 5.61 16.61 1.45
N LYS A 146 5.20 16.84 0.21
CA LYS A 146 4.74 18.15 -0.26
C LYS A 146 3.28 18.43 0.10
N GLY A 147 2.55 17.42 0.45
CA GLY A 147 1.19 17.50 0.95
C GLY A 147 0.62 16.18 1.38
N ILE A 148 -0.30 16.23 2.31
CA ILE A 148 -1.03 15.07 2.80
C ILE A 148 -2.50 15.44 3.00
N LYS A 149 -3.37 14.47 2.73
CA LYS A 149 -4.79 14.53 3.10
C LYS A 149 -5.16 13.23 3.78
N THR A 150 -5.80 13.32 4.94
CA THR A 150 -6.35 12.19 5.67
C THR A 150 -7.86 12.33 5.81
N GLN A 151 -8.57 11.24 5.75
CA GLN A 151 -10.02 11.21 5.97
C GLN A 151 -10.37 9.99 6.82
N VAL A 152 -11.16 10.21 7.85
CA VAL A 152 -11.73 9.14 8.66
C VAL A 152 -13.25 9.22 8.56
N SER A 153 -13.91 8.10 8.31
CA SER A 153 -15.36 8.01 8.10
C SER A 153 -15.95 6.86 8.90
N GLY A 154 -17.18 7.05 9.39
CA GLY A 154 -17.91 6.09 10.21
C GLY A 154 -18.49 6.73 11.46
N ARG A 155 -18.76 5.93 12.49
CA ARG A 155 -19.27 6.39 13.79
C ARG A 155 -18.14 6.96 14.66
N LEU A 156 -17.70 8.18 14.32
CA LEU A 156 -16.57 8.84 14.96
C LEU A 156 -16.82 9.11 16.45
N GLY A 157 -15.96 8.55 17.30
CA GLY A 157 -16.11 8.68 18.75
C GLY A 157 -17.35 7.96 19.34
N GLY A 158 -17.94 7.00 18.61
CA GLY A 158 -19.12 6.26 19.01
C GLY A 158 -20.45 6.99 18.75
N ALA A 159 -20.45 8.07 17.96
CA ALA A 159 -21.64 8.79 17.59
C ALA A 159 -22.65 7.89 16.84
N ASP A 160 -23.95 8.08 17.07
CA ASP A 160 -25.00 7.26 16.42
C ASP A 160 -25.05 7.50 14.91
N ILE A 161 -24.85 8.74 14.47
CA ILE A 161 -24.83 9.11 13.06
C ILE A 161 -23.41 9.08 12.56
N ALA A 162 -23.16 8.29 11.52
CA ALA A 162 -21.88 8.25 10.85
C ALA A 162 -21.58 9.56 10.11
N ARG A 163 -20.34 10.00 10.18
CA ARG A 163 -19.85 11.17 9.44
C ARG A 163 -18.43 10.96 8.95
N ALA A 164 -17.99 11.80 8.04
CA ALA A 164 -16.63 11.82 7.54
C ALA A 164 -15.95 13.14 7.92
N GLU A 165 -14.80 13.06 8.56
CA GLU A 165 -13.95 14.21 8.85
C GLU A 165 -12.60 14.06 8.13
N HIS A 166 -12.13 15.14 7.53
CA HIS A 166 -10.87 15.14 6.80
C HIS A 166 -10.01 16.33 7.23
N TYR A 167 -8.71 16.10 7.22
CA TYR A 167 -7.70 17.12 7.44
C TYR A 167 -6.68 17.05 6.30
N SER A 168 -6.16 18.21 5.89
CA SER A 168 -5.15 18.30 4.85
C SER A 168 -4.12 19.36 5.18
N GLU A 169 -2.88 19.12 4.78
CA GLU A 169 -1.78 20.07 4.89
C GLU A 169 -0.94 20.03 3.61
N GLY A 170 -0.49 21.18 3.13
CA GLY A 170 0.18 21.30 1.83
C GLY A 170 -0.78 21.16 0.65
N THR A 171 -0.25 20.78 -0.51
CA THR A 171 -1.01 20.64 -1.76
C THR A 171 -1.14 19.18 -2.15
N VAL A 172 -2.32 18.76 -2.60
CA VAL A 172 -2.55 17.38 -3.12
C VAL A 172 -3.27 17.49 -4.48
N PRO A 173 -2.53 17.63 -5.59
CA PRO A 173 -3.09 17.86 -6.91
C PRO A 173 -3.61 16.55 -7.52
N LEU A 174 -4.83 16.14 -7.17
CA LEU A 174 -5.40 14.84 -7.57
C LEU A 174 -5.58 14.70 -9.10
N HIS A 175 -5.82 15.80 -9.81
CA HIS A 175 -6.03 15.78 -11.26
C HIS A 175 -4.75 15.81 -12.10
N THR A 176 -3.61 16.15 -11.51
CA THR A 176 -2.32 16.21 -12.21
C THR A 176 -1.73 14.80 -12.34
N LEU A 177 -1.66 14.27 -13.57
CA LEU A 177 -1.18 12.90 -13.82
C LEU A 177 0.29 12.69 -13.45
N ARG A 178 1.14 13.70 -13.67
CA ARG A 178 2.58 13.66 -13.33
C ARG A 178 2.86 13.76 -11.82
N ALA A 179 1.84 14.07 -11.00
CA ALA A 179 2.01 14.14 -9.55
C ALA A 179 2.09 12.73 -8.95
N ASP A 180 3.18 12.44 -8.23
CA ASP A 180 3.31 11.19 -7.48
C ASP A 180 2.48 11.26 -6.21
N ILE A 181 1.26 10.73 -6.30
CA ILE A 181 0.32 10.63 -5.19
C ILE A 181 0.19 9.17 -4.79
N ASP A 182 0.62 8.89 -3.58
CA ASP A 182 0.38 7.61 -2.95
C ASP A 182 -0.97 7.64 -2.22
N TYR A 183 -1.72 6.53 -2.31
CA TYR A 183 -3.06 6.42 -1.75
C TYR A 183 -3.25 5.06 -1.11
N ALA A 184 -3.84 5.07 0.08
CA ALA A 184 -4.30 3.85 0.71
C ALA A 184 -5.58 4.09 1.50
N TRP A 185 -6.32 3.00 1.71
CA TRP A 185 -7.41 2.94 2.65
C TRP A 185 -7.25 1.73 3.57
N GLU A 186 -7.68 1.90 4.82
CA GLU A 186 -7.67 0.88 5.85
C GLU A 186 -8.94 0.93 6.67
N GLU A 187 -9.28 -0.18 7.28
CA GLU A 187 -10.38 -0.30 8.22
C GLU A 187 -9.82 -0.40 9.65
N ALA A 188 -10.44 0.34 10.57
CA ALA A 188 -10.20 0.19 11.99
C ALA A 188 -11.40 -0.47 12.64
N ASP A 189 -11.19 -1.59 13.33
CA ASP A 189 -12.25 -2.32 14.02
C ASP A 189 -12.46 -1.75 15.42
N THR A 190 -13.61 -1.08 15.60
CA THR A 190 -13.97 -0.50 16.91
C THR A 190 -15.18 -1.19 17.48
N THR A 191 -15.40 -1.00 18.78
CA THR A 191 -16.58 -1.55 19.49
C THR A 191 -17.92 -1.04 18.92
N TYR A 192 -17.91 0.10 18.22
CA TYR A 192 -19.09 0.71 17.60
C TYR A 192 -19.21 0.44 16.10
N GLY A 193 -18.34 -0.42 15.55
CA GLY A 193 -18.30 -0.77 14.14
C GLY A 193 -17.00 -0.36 13.47
N LYS A 194 -16.91 -0.56 12.16
CA LYS A 194 -15.72 -0.25 11.38
C LYS A 194 -15.63 1.23 11.04
N LEU A 195 -14.43 1.79 11.16
CA LEU A 195 -14.07 3.12 10.68
C LEU A 195 -13.19 3.00 9.46
N GLY A 196 -13.55 3.67 8.36
CA GLY A 196 -12.73 3.72 7.16
C GLY A 196 -11.73 4.88 7.23
N VAL A 197 -10.45 4.57 7.08
CA VAL A 197 -9.34 5.55 7.02
C VAL A 197 -8.83 5.63 5.60
N LYS A 198 -8.78 6.83 5.01
CA LYS A 198 -8.21 7.09 3.69
C LYS A 198 -7.07 8.09 3.82
N VAL A 199 -5.96 7.82 3.16
CA VAL A 199 -4.77 8.67 3.18
C VAL A 199 -4.28 8.92 1.77
N TRP A 200 -3.97 10.17 1.44
CA TRP A 200 -3.33 10.60 0.20
C TRP A 200 -2.05 11.34 0.56
N ILE A 201 -0.92 10.92 0.02
CA ILE A 201 0.39 11.55 0.25
C ILE A 201 0.95 12.00 -1.10
N TYR A 202 1.22 13.29 -1.22
CA TYR A 202 1.88 13.86 -2.38
C TYR A 202 3.37 13.99 -2.13
N ARG A 203 4.16 13.27 -2.92
CA ARG A 203 5.63 13.23 -2.81
C ARG A 203 6.30 14.27 -3.71
N GLY A 204 5.65 14.68 -4.78
CA GLY A 204 6.16 15.62 -5.77
C GLY A 204 5.78 15.26 -7.19
N GLU A 205 6.33 15.95 -8.18
CA GLU A 205 6.09 15.66 -9.59
C GLU A 205 7.19 14.78 -10.16
N VAL A 206 6.79 13.80 -10.98
CA VAL A 206 7.69 12.98 -11.78
C VAL A 206 7.70 13.54 -13.20
N LEU A 207 8.79 14.21 -13.56
CA LEU A 207 8.97 14.73 -14.90
C LEU A 207 9.59 13.64 -15.79
N PRO A 208 9.22 13.54 -17.08
CA PRO A 208 9.84 12.60 -17.99
C PRO A 208 11.33 12.94 -18.12
N THR A 209 12.19 12.03 -17.72
CA THR A 209 13.61 12.14 -18.00
C THR A 209 13.80 12.01 -19.51
N LYS A 210 14.43 12.99 -20.15
CA LYS A 210 14.89 12.83 -21.54
C LYS A 210 15.76 11.56 -21.59
N LYS A 211 15.26 10.50 -22.22
CA LYS A 211 16.13 9.39 -22.63
C LYS A 211 17.17 10.05 -23.53
N ASN A 212 18.41 10.11 -23.10
CA ASN A 212 19.50 10.39 -24.01
C ASN A 212 19.44 9.28 -25.05
N ASN A 213 18.92 9.59 -26.23
CA ASN A 213 19.15 8.78 -27.41
C ASN A 213 20.66 8.82 -27.63
N VAL A 214 21.38 7.88 -27.06
CA VAL A 214 22.69 7.50 -27.56
C VAL A 214 22.35 6.78 -28.86
N GLU A 215 22.26 7.57 -29.94
CA GLU A 215 22.37 7.07 -31.29
C GLU A 215 23.72 6.38 -31.36
N GLY A 216 23.67 5.05 -31.27
CA GLY A 216 24.77 4.20 -31.70
C GLY A 216 24.94 4.40 -33.20
N GLY A 217 25.73 5.38 -33.57
CA GLY A 217 26.27 5.48 -34.90
C GLY A 217 27.29 4.36 -35.12
N LYS A 218 27.08 3.69 -36.23
CA LYS A 218 27.89 2.76 -37.04
C LYS A 218 27.65 1.29 -36.80
#